data_12a51c8baddc9aa9e8ae62f8e469b245
#
_entry.id   12a51c8baddc9aa9e8ae62f8e469b245
#
_cell.length_a   1.000
_cell.length_b   1.000
_cell.length_c   1.000
_cell.angle_alpha   90.00
_cell.angle_beta   90.00
_cell.angle_gamma   90.00
#
_symmetry.space_group_name_H-M   'P 1'
#
loop_
_entity.id
_entity.type
_entity.pdbx_description
1 polymer ?
#
loop_
_entity_poly.entity_id
_entity_poly.type
_entity_poly.pdbx_seq_one_letter_code
_entity_poly.pdbx_strand_id
1 'polypeptide(L)'
;MAEDATEVVDPETPAPPGRGARVLNWFVTALTPRAVRLIVAVFAGLLLCISFPPIGWWWSAVVALAALSWVLVHPRTTPAGGFGYGLLFGLAFYIPLLPWISGLVGPVPWLMLSAMEALFPAMFGLFAVAVRRLPGWPLWFALGWSLQEWVKSS
;
A
#
# COMPACT_ATOMS: atom_id res chain seq x y z
N MET A 1 17.45 66.72 -0.30
CA MET A 1 17.49 65.75 0.79
C MET A 1 16.54 64.63 0.34
N ALA A 2 17.13 63.73 -0.43
CA ALA A 2 16.41 62.58 -1.00
C ALA A 2 16.67 61.39 -0.07
N GLU A 3 15.63 60.94 0.57
CA GLU A 3 15.63 59.77 1.45
C GLU A 3 15.57 58.52 0.58
N ASP A 4 16.72 57.86 0.48
CA ASP A 4 16.91 56.59 -0.20
C ASP A 4 16.20 55.49 0.61
N ALA A 5 14.96 55.17 0.19
CA ALA A 5 14.23 54.03 0.71
C ALA A 5 14.87 52.75 0.14
N THR A 6 15.91 52.25 0.80
CA THR A 6 16.41 50.89 0.56
C THR A 6 15.31 49.90 0.89
N GLU A 7 14.65 49.39 -0.12
CA GLU A 7 13.72 48.29 -0.07
C GLU A 7 14.43 47.06 0.52
N VAL A 8 14.16 46.79 1.79
CA VAL A 8 14.64 45.61 2.48
C VAL A 8 13.95 44.41 1.86
N VAL A 9 14.61 43.77 0.90
CA VAL A 9 14.19 42.49 0.36
C VAL A 9 14.33 41.44 1.46
N ASP A 10 13.22 41.01 2.01
CA ASP A 10 13.15 39.95 3.03
C ASP A 10 13.64 38.63 2.40
N PRO A 11 14.78 38.03 2.84
CA PRO A 11 15.37 36.87 2.20
C PRO A 11 14.66 35.56 2.51
N GLU A 12 13.59 35.55 3.26
CA GLU A 12 12.92 34.31 3.72
C GLU A 12 11.62 33.98 3.01
N THR A 13 11.20 34.70 1.99
CA THR A 13 10.02 34.29 1.23
C THR A 13 10.42 33.18 0.23
N PRO A 14 10.12 31.90 0.51
CA PRO A 14 10.47 30.82 -0.43
C PRO A 14 9.77 31.07 -1.76
N ALA A 15 10.54 31.00 -2.85
CA ALA A 15 10.04 31.21 -4.19
C ALA A 15 8.82 30.30 -4.45
N PRO A 16 7.74 30.81 -5.08
CA PRO A 16 6.56 30.02 -5.34
C PRO A 16 6.93 28.78 -6.17
N PRO A 17 6.40 27.59 -5.81
CA PRO A 17 6.75 26.36 -6.49
C PRO A 17 6.47 26.47 -7.98
N GLY A 18 7.44 26.09 -8.80
CA GLY A 18 7.34 26.11 -10.26
C GLY A 18 6.09 25.37 -10.78
N ARG A 19 5.64 25.69 -11.99
CA ARG A 19 4.44 25.08 -12.59
C ARG A 19 4.45 23.55 -12.52
N GLY A 20 5.61 22.90 -12.74
CA GLY A 20 5.79 21.46 -12.64
C GLY A 20 5.54 20.92 -11.22
N ALA A 21 6.06 21.61 -10.20
CA ALA A 21 5.84 21.23 -8.80
C ALA A 21 4.37 21.41 -8.36
N ARG A 22 3.67 22.41 -8.88
CA ARG A 22 2.23 22.60 -8.64
C ARG A 22 1.39 21.52 -9.28
N VAL A 23 1.69 21.14 -10.51
CA VAL A 23 1.01 20.03 -11.22
C VAL A 23 1.26 18.72 -10.49
N LEU A 24 2.51 18.43 -10.11
CA LEU A 24 2.87 17.23 -9.36
C LEU A 24 2.16 17.18 -7.99
N ASN A 25 2.14 18.27 -7.25
CA ASN A 25 1.43 18.38 -5.97
C ASN A 25 -0.09 18.23 -6.14
N TRP A 26 -0.66 18.77 -7.22
CA TRP A 26 -2.08 18.60 -7.53
C TRP A 26 -2.40 17.13 -7.82
N PHE A 27 -1.59 16.44 -8.66
CA PHE A 27 -1.73 15.00 -8.92
C PHE A 27 -1.58 14.19 -7.63
N VAL A 28 -0.55 14.45 -6.84
CA VAL A 28 -0.33 13.75 -5.55
C VAL A 28 -1.50 14.00 -4.60
N THR A 29 -2.03 15.20 -4.53
CA THR A 29 -3.16 15.53 -3.63
C THR A 29 -4.50 15.00 -4.16
N ALA A 30 -4.70 14.99 -5.47
CA ALA A 30 -5.92 14.47 -6.11
C ALA A 30 -5.97 12.92 -6.09
N LEU A 31 -4.80 12.25 -6.18
CA LEU A 31 -4.69 10.79 -6.16
C LEU A 31 -4.78 10.18 -4.76
N THR A 32 -5.07 10.95 -3.70
CA THR A 32 -5.08 10.44 -2.32
C THR A 32 -6.42 10.42 -1.58
N PRO A 33 -7.61 10.48 -2.21
CA PRO A 33 -8.83 10.14 -1.49
C PRO A 33 -8.77 8.66 -1.03
N ARG A 34 -9.46 8.35 0.04
CA ARG A 34 -9.54 6.97 0.57
C ARG A 34 -9.93 5.95 -0.50
N ALA A 35 -10.81 6.33 -1.43
CA ALA A 35 -11.27 5.50 -2.53
C ALA A 35 -10.12 5.03 -3.43
N VAL A 36 -9.19 5.91 -3.80
CA VAL A 36 -8.03 5.54 -4.64
C VAL A 36 -7.15 4.53 -3.92
N ARG A 37 -6.90 4.69 -2.62
CA ARG A 37 -6.10 3.73 -1.84
C ARG A 37 -6.78 2.37 -1.71
N LEU A 38 -8.11 2.34 -1.57
CA LEU A 38 -8.90 1.10 -1.59
C LEU A 38 -8.77 0.39 -2.94
N ILE A 39 -8.95 1.12 -4.04
CA ILE A 39 -8.81 0.59 -5.39
C ILE A 39 -7.39 0.06 -5.61
N VAL A 40 -6.35 0.82 -5.25
CA VAL A 40 -4.95 0.39 -5.39
C VAL A 40 -4.67 -0.87 -4.56
N ALA A 41 -5.20 -0.98 -3.33
CA ALA A 41 -5.02 -2.18 -2.50
C ALA A 41 -5.66 -3.42 -3.14
N VAL A 42 -6.88 -3.29 -3.69
CA VAL A 42 -7.56 -4.38 -4.40
C VAL A 42 -6.79 -4.77 -5.67
N PHE A 43 -6.41 -3.79 -6.50
CA PHE A 43 -5.64 -4.08 -7.71
C PHE A 43 -4.26 -4.68 -7.41
N ALA A 44 -3.60 -4.26 -6.34
CA ALA A 44 -2.34 -4.86 -5.90
C ALA A 44 -2.53 -6.34 -5.52
N GLY A 45 -3.63 -6.70 -4.84
CA GLY A 45 -3.96 -8.09 -4.53
C GLY A 45 -4.20 -8.93 -5.79
N LEU A 46 -4.96 -8.41 -6.76
CA LEU A 46 -5.18 -9.07 -8.06
C LEU A 46 -3.86 -9.20 -8.85
N LEU A 47 -3.01 -8.18 -8.81
CA LEU A 47 -1.71 -8.21 -9.47
C LEU A 47 -0.79 -9.27 -8.86
N LEU A 48 -0.85 -9.46 -7.53
CA LEU A 48 -0.14 -10.55 -6.87
C LEU A 48 -0.66 -11.91 -7.31
N CYS A 49 -1.97 -12.07 -7.49
CA CYS A 49 -2.57 -13.31 -8.00
C CYS A 49 -2.01 -13.67 -9.40
N ILE A 50 -1.81 -12.70 -10.28
CA ILE A 50 -1.26 -12.89 -11.63
C ILE A 50 0.20 -13.40 -11.60
N SER A 51 0.94 -13.21 -10.50
CA SER A 51 2.29 -13.75 -10.34
C SER A 51 2.32 -15.28 -10.18
N PHE A 52 1.17 -15.89 -9.86
CA PHE A 52 1.02 -17.34 -9.70
C PHE A 52 0.55 -18.02 -11.00
N PRO A 53 0.75 -19.35 -11.15
CA PRO A 53 0.19 -20.10 -12.26
C PRO A 53 -1.34 -19.93 -12.37
N PRO A 54 -1.91 -19.93 -13.58
CA PRO A 54 -1.28 -20.29 -14.86
C PRO A 54 -0.52 -19.16 -15.56
N ILE A 55 -0.61 -17.90 -15.12
CA ILE A 55 0.00 -16.75 -15.81
C ILE A 55 1.49 -16.65 -15.49
N GLY A 56 1.87 -16.72 -14.20
CA GLY A 56 3.26 -16.82 -13.77
C GLY A 56 4.12 -15.57 -14.00
N TRP A 57 3.52 -14.37 -14.03
CA TRP A 57 4.25 -13.11 -14.20
C TRP A 57 4.90 -12.67 -12.89
N TRP A 58 6.04 -13.26 -12.56
CA TRP A 58 6.72 -13.06 -11.29
C TRP A 58 7.00 -11.58 -10.95
N TRP A 59 7.27 -10.73 -11.95
CA TRP A 59 7.50 -9.29 -11.76
C TRP A 59 6.27 -8.55 -11.25
N SER A 60 5.06 -9.07 -11.51
CA SER A 60 3.82 -8.48 -11.00
C SER A 60 3.74 -8.52 -9.47
N ALA A 61 4.40 -9.49 -8.82
CA ALA A 61 4.51 -9.54 -7.36
C ALA A 61 5.27 -8.32 -6.81
N VAL A 62 6.37 -7.93 -7.48
CA VAL A 62 7.17 -6.77 -7.07
C VAL A 62 6.32 -5.48 -7.16
N VAL A 63 5.59 -5.32 -8.27
CA VAL A 63 4.70 -4.16 -8.47
C VAL A 63 3.55 -4.17 -7.46
N ALA A 64 2.96 -5.34 -7.19
CA ALA A 64 1.89 -5.50 -6.21
C ALA A 64 2.34 -5.07 -4.80
N LEU A 65 3.49 -5.56 -4.36
CA LEU A 65 4.04 -5.21 -3.03
C LEU A 65 4.48 -3.75 -2.96
N ALA A 66 5.02 -3.18 -4.04
CA ALA A 66 5.33 -1.76 -4.12
C ALA A 66 4.06 -0.89 -4.02
N ALA A 67 2.99 -1.26 -4.72
CA ALA A 67 1.70 -0.58 -4.66
C ALA A 67 1.07 -0.66 -3.26
N LEU A 68 1.10 -1.82 -2.62
CA LEU A 68 0.64 -2.00 -1.24
C LEU A 68 1.46 -1.14 -0.28
N SER A 69 2.80 -1.16 -0.40
CA SER A 69 3.70 -0.36 0.42
C SER A 69 3.39 1.13 0.30
N TRP A 70 3.15 1.62 -0.92
CA TRP A 70 2.76 3.00 -1.17
C TRP A 70 1.48 3.39 -0.42
N VAL A 71 0.46 2.51 -0.41
CA VAL A 71 -0.80 2.73 0.34
C VAL A 71 -0.55 2.78 1.85
N LEU A 72 0.30 1.87 2.38
CA LEU A 72 0.54 1.73 3.82
C LEU A 72 1.44 2.84 4.37
N VAL A 73 2.45 3.28 3.60
CA VAL A 73 3.37 4.36 4.03
C VAL A 73 2.71 5.74 3.95
N HIS A 74 1.58 5.87 3.24
CA HIS A 74 0.93 7.17 3.07
C HIS A 74 0.60 7.83 4.42
N PRO A 75 0.92 9.14 4.62
CA PRO A 75 0.79 9.83 5.91
C PRO A 75 -0.61 9.79 6.54
N ARG A 76 -1.64 9.77 5.68
CA ARG A 76 -3.05 9.73 6.11
C ARG A 76 -3.58 8.31 6.41
N THR A 77 -2.77 7.27 6.25
CA THR A 77 -3.17 5.90 6.57
C THR A 77 -3.05 5.70 8.08
N THR A 78 -4.18 5.42 8.73
CA THR A 78 -4.24 5.07 10.16
C THR A 78 -3.92 3.58 10.35
N PRO A 79 -3.56 3.11 11.56
CA PRO A 79 -3.37 1.68 11.82
C PRO A 79 -4.58 0.82 11.43
N ALA A 80 -5.79 1.25 11.79
CA ALA A 80 -7.03 0.59 11.38
C ALA A 80 -7.23 0.62 9.86
N GLY A 81 -6.82 1.72 9.19
CA GLY A 81 -6.80 1.80 7.73
C GLY A 81 -5.80 0.82 7.13
N GLY A 82 -4.62 0.68 7.71
CA GLY A 82 -3.61 -0.29 7.30
C GLY A 82 -4.11 -1.73 7.37
N PHE A 83 -4.79 -2.09 8.47
CA PHE A 83 -5.48 -3.37 8.59
C PHE A 83 -6.51 -3.57 7.47
N GLY A 84 -7.38 -2.58 7.23
CA GLY A 84 -8.41 -2.66 6.19
C GLY A 84 -7.84 -2.78 4.78
N TYR A 85 -6.80 -2.03 4.44
CA TYR A 85 -6.13 -2.13 3.12
C TYR A 85 -5.42 -3.49 2.95
N GLY A 86 -4.75 -3.99 4.01
CA GLY A 86 -4.15 -5.31 4.00
C GLY A 86 -5.18 -6.42 3.84
N LEU A 87 -6.34 -6.30 4.52
CA LEU A 87 -7.44 -7.25 4.39
C LEU A 87 -8.00 -7.29 2.96
N LEU A 88 -8.27 -6.11 2.36
CA LEU A 88 -8.76 -6.03 0.99
C LEU A 88 -7.75 -6.58 -0.03
N PHE A 89 -6.47 -6.27 0.17
CA PHE A 89 -5.37 -6.84 -0.62
C PHE A 89 -5.39 -8.37 -0.53
N GLY A 90 -5.45 -8.92 0.68
CA GLY A 90 -5.50 -10.37 0.92
C GLY A 90 -6.72 -11.04 0.31
N LEU A 91 -7.92 -10.47 0.50
CA LEU A 91 -9.14 -11.01 -0.12
C LEU A 91 -9.06 -10.98 -1.64
N ALA A 92 -8.59 -9.86 -2.23
CA ALA A 92 -8.42 -9.75 -3.68
C ALA A 92 -7.37 -10.71 -4.23
N PHE A 93 -6.42 -11.15 -3.41
CA PHE A 93 -5.43 -12.15 -3.77
C PHE A 93 -5.96 -13.58 -3.60
N TYR A 94 -6.49 -13.95 -2.42
CA TYR A 94 -6.84 -15.33 -2.10
C TYR A 94 -8.16 -15.82 -2.72
N ILE A 95 -9.15 -14.94 -2.86
CA ILE A 95 -10.44 -15.34 -3.47
C ILE A 95 -10.26 -15.86 -4.90
N PRO A 96 -9.54 -15.17 -5.81
CA PRO A 96 -9.32 -15.70 -7.16
C PRO A 96 -8.21 -16.75 -7.24
N LEU A 97 -7.33 -16.85 -6.23
CA LEU A 97 -6.25 -17.85 -6.22
C LEU A 97 -6.73 -19.25 -5.84
N LEU A 98 -7.73 -19.37 -4.96
CA LEU A 98 -8.16 -20.62 -4.33
C LEU A 98 -9.50 -21.21 -4.84
N PRO A 99 -10.03 -20.88 -6.05
CA PRO A 99 -11.35 -21.40 -6.48
C PRO A 99 -11.37 -22.93 -6.65
N TRP A 100 -10.20 -23.55 -6.92
CA TRP A 100 -10.06 -25.00 -7.03
C TRP A 100 -10.47 -25.75 -5.75
N ILE A 101 -10.37 -25.10 -4.58
CA ILE A 101 -10.82 -25.66 -3.30
C ILE A 101 -12.35 -25.75 -3.28
N SER A 102 -13.06 -24.78 -3.89
CA SER A 102 -14.52 -24.82 -3.92
C SER A 102 -15.08 -26.05 -4.65
N GLY A 103 -14.34 -26.56 -5.65
CA GLY A 103 -14.67 -27.78 -6.34
C GLY A 103 -14.52 -29.07 -5.50
N LEU A 104 -13.70 -29.01 -4.44
CA LEU A 104 -13.42 -30.15 -3.57
C LEU A 104 -14.34 -30.17 -2.34
N VAL A 105 -14.54 -29.05 -1.68
CA VAL A 105 -15.20 -28.95 -0.36
C VAL A 105 -16.35 -27.94 -0.32
N GLY A 106 -16.68 -27.33 -1.44
CA GLY A 106 -17.77 -26.37 -1.56
C GLY A 106 -17.36 -24.91 -1.34
N PRO A 107 -18.29 -23.96 -1.60
CA PRO A 107 -17.99 -22.53 -1.59
C PRO A 107 -17.76 -21.96 -0.18
N VAL A 108 -18.39 -22.51 0.84
CA VAL A 108 -18.30 -21.98 2.22
C VAL A 108 -16.90 -22.18 2.79
N PRO A 109 -16.30 -23.40 2.80
CA PRO A 109 -14.93 -23.60 3.26
C PRO A 109 -13.90 -22.78 2.46
N TRP A 110 -14.08 -22.62 1.14
CA TRP A 110 -13.23 -21.79 0.31
C TRP A 110 -13.23 -20.32 0.76
N LEU A 111 -14.40 -19.72 0.98
CA LEU A 111 -14.51 -18.35 1.45
C LEU A 111 -13.95 -18.17 2.86
N MET A 112 -14.21 -19.13 3.76
CA MET A 112 -13.66 -19.09 5.12
C MET A 112 -12.13 -19.15 5.10
N LEU A 113 -11.54 -20.05 4.31
CA LEU A 113 -10.09 -20.15 4.17
C LEU A 113 -9.50 -18.86 3.58
N SER A 114 -10.10 -18.34 2.51
CA SER A 114 -9.65 -17.06 1.90
C SER A 114 -9.72 -15.91 2.90
N ALA A 115 -10.74 -15.85 3.74
CA ALA A 115 -10.86 -14.82 4.77
C ALA A 115 -9.82 -15.00 5.89
N MET A 116 -9.56 -16.23 6.33
CA MET A 116 -8.50 -16.52 7.31
C MET A 116 -7.13 -16.14 6.77
N GLU A 117 -6.79 -16.54 5.55
CA GLU A 117 -5.54 -16.18 4.91
C GLU A 117 -5.38 -14.66 4.73
N ALA A 118 -6.47 -13.95 4.42
CA ALA A 118 -6.46 -12.49 4.28
C ALA A 118 -6.18 -11.75 5.60
N LEU A 119 -6.34 -12.40 6.75
CA LEU A 119 -5.95 -11.80 8.04
C LEU A 119 -4.43 -11.59 8.17
N PHE A 120 -3.61 -12.42 7.53
CA PHE A 120 -2.15 -12.25 7.57
C PHE A 120 -1.72 -10.91 6.93
N PRO A 121 -2.06 -10.60 5.68
CA PRO A 121 -1.77 -9.28 5.12
C PRO A 121 -2.51 -8.14 5.82
N ALA A 122 -3.66 -8.39 6.47
CA ALA A 122 -4.33 -7.40 7.31
C ALA A 122 -3.49 -7.04 8.54
N MET A 123 -2.98 -8.03 9.26
CA MET A 123 -2.06 -7.84 10.39
C MET A 123 -0.74 -7.19 9.94
N PHE A 124 -0.22 -7.61 8.79
CA PHE A 124 0.95 -6.95 8.19
C PHE A 124 0.67 -5.48 7.91
N GLY A 125 -0.49 -5.13 7.37
CA GLY A 125 -0.88 -3.73 7.10
C GLY A 125 -0.93 -2.88 8.37
N LEU A 126 -1.42 -3.43 9.48
CA LEU A 126 -1.40 -2.78 10.79
C LEU A 126 0.05 -2.57 11.28
N PHE A 127 0.88 -3.61 11.23
CA PHE A 127 2.30 -3.56 11.59
C PHE A 127 3.06 -2.53 10.73
N ALA A 128 2.87 -2.56 9.43
CA ALA A 128 3.54 -1.69 8.47
C ALA A 128 3.28 -0.20 8.77
N VAL A 129 2.04 0.16 9.11
CA VAL A 129 1.70 1.53 9.51
C VAL A 129 2.39 1.91 10.82
N ALA A 130 2.56 1.00 11.75
CA ALA A 130 3.24 1.25 13.01
C ALA A 130 4.74 1.52 12.80
N VAL A 131 5.40 0.72 11.96
CA VAL A 131 6.87 0.80 11.76
C VAL A 131 7.31 1.82 10.69
N ARG A 132 6.41 2.36 9.88
CA ARG A 132 6.75 3.27 8.76
C ARG A 132 7.54 4.52 9.17
N ARG A 133 7.48 4.92 10.46
CA ARG A 133 8.20 6.08 11.00
C ARG A 133 9.58 5.72 11.57
N LEU A 134 9.89 4.43 11.65
CA LEU A 134 11.18 3.98 12.17
C LEU A 134 12.28 4.15 11.08
N PRO A 135 13.52 4.40 11.48
CA PRO A 135 14.63 4.39 10.54
C PRO A 135 14.76 3.01 9.91
N GLY A 136 15.01 2.94 8.59
CA GLY A 136 15.09 1.67 7.88
C GLY A 136 13.74 0.96 7.70
N TRP A 137 12.63 1.69 7.63
CA TRP A 137 11.28 1.11 7.45
C TRP A 137 11.17 0.07 6.31
N PRO A 138 11.90 0.12 5.17
CA PRO A 138 11.82 -0.93 4.16
C PRO A 138 12.32 -2.29 4.67
N LEU A 139 13.33 -2.26 5.56
CA LEU A 139 13.83 -3.48 6.19
C LEU A 139 12.79 -4.09 7.14
N TRP A 140 12.11 -3.26 7.94
CA TRP A 140 11.02 -3.73 8.80
C TRP A 140 9.86 -4.31 8.01
N PHE A 141 9.54 -3.74 6.85
CA PHE A 141 8.56 -4.30 5.92
C PHE A 141 8.98 -5.68 5.43
N ALA A 142 10.22 -5.83 4.95
CA ALA A 142 10.73 -7.11 4.48
C ALA A 142 10.71 -8.16 5.59
N LEU A 143 11.17 -7.82 6.79
CA LEU A 143 11.16 -8.72 7.95
C LEU A 143 9.73 -9.10 8.35
N GLY A 144 8.80 -8.15 8.42
CA GLY A 144 7.40 -8.42 8.75
C GLY A 144 6.71 -9.32 7.72
N TRP A 145 6.99 -9.10 6.43
CA TRP A 145 6.48 -9.98 5.37
C TRP A 145 7.07 -11.38 5.47
N SER A 146 8.39 -11.51 5.62
CA SER A 146 9.05 -12.81 5.77
C SER A 146 8.59 -13.56 7.01
N LEU A 147 8.35 -12.86 8.12
CA LEU A 147 7.86 -13.47 9.36
C LEU A 147 6.46 -14.05 9.18
N GLN A 148 5.54 -13.32 8.53
CA GLN A 148 4.20 -13.85 8.29
C GLN A 148 4.22 -15.07 7.36
N GLU A 149 5.05 -15.07 6.31
CA GLU A 149 5.20 -16.24 5.43
C GLU A 149 5.80 -17.44 6.18
N TRP A 150 6.77 -17.20 7.07
CA TRP A 150 7.33 -18.26 7.91
C TRP A 150 6.27 -18.85 8.86
N VAL A 151 5.47 -18.03 9.52
CA VAL A 151 4.38 -18.48 10.41
C VAL A 151 3.34 -19.31 9.65
N LYS A 152 3.03 -18.94 8.40
CA LYS A 152 2.08 -19.68 7.55
C LYS A 152 2.61 -21.03 7.10
N SER A 153 3.95 -21.18 7.01
CA SER A 153 4.60 -22.41 6.54
C SER A 153 4.92 -23.39 7.67
N SER A 154 4.73 -23.00 8.94
CA SER A 154 4.99 -23.83 10.14
C SER A 154 3.76 -24.56 10.61
#